data_ddc23846fe298dc2b06fd8b88b17aade
#
_entry.id   ddc23846fe298dc2b06fd8b88b17aade
#
_cell.length_a   1.000
_cell.length_b   1.000
_cell.length_c   1.000
_cell.angle_alpha   90.00
_cell.angle_beta   90.00
_cell.angle_gamma   90.00
#
_symmetry.space_group_name_H-M   'P 1'
#
loop_
_entity.id
_entity.type
_entity.pdbx_description
1 polymer ?
#
loop_
_entity_poly.entity_id
_entity_poly.type
_entity_poly.pdbx_seq_one_letter_code
_entity_poly.pdbx_strand_id
1 'polypeptide(L)'
;MRTLIWYCYFWGYMLIHWPTLHRGLKQLEAGDWQSGDALAKQHVPHWANRLLKLAGVTVEVYGKENIPADRPCVFAVNHRSYYDICLMLTQMDAPHGLVAKKEVGAIPLVRGWMRLLHCVFLDREDPRKAMTALNEAIDNVKKGYLFMRSFIRRIIR
;
A
#
# COMPACT_ATOMS: atom_id res chain seq x y z
N MET A 1 -3.20 -20.91 16.50
CA MET A 1 -4.44 -20.88 15.71
C MET A 1 -4.73 -19.52 15.06
N ARG A 2 -4.62 -18.38 15.75
CA ARG A 2 -4.88 -17.02 15.17
C ARG A 2 -4.03 -16.71 13.94
N THR A 3 -2.73 -17.06 13.95
CA THR A 3 -1.81 -16.82 12.83
C THR A 3 -2.24 -17.58 11.56
N LEU A 4 -2.68 -18.84 11.70
CA LEU A 4 -3.15 -19.65 10.58
C LEU A 4 -4.41 -19.02 9.96
N ILE A 5 -5.38 -18.63 10.79
CA ILE A 5 -6.61 -17.95 10.34
C ILE A 5 -6.27 -16.65 9.62
N TRP A 6 -5.29 -15.91 10.14
CA TRP A 6 -4.82 -14.67 9.52
C TRP A 6 -4.26 -14.90 8.11
N TYR A 7 -3.38 -15.91 7.94
CA TYR A 7 -2.83 -16.27 6.63
C TYR A 7 -3.88 -16.84 5.67
N CYS A 8 -4.79 -17.67 6.16
CA CYS A 8 -5.90 -18.18 5.36
C CYS A 8 -6.79 -17.04 4.85
N TYR A 9 -7.10 -16.07 5.71
CA TYR A 9 -7.86 -14.89 5.29
C TYR A 9 -7.07 -14.03 4.31
N PHE A 10 -5.77 -13.79 4.57
CA PHE A 10 -4.92 -12.99 3.70
C PHE A 10 -4.95 -13.51 2.25
N TRP A 11 -4.62 -14.77 2.07
CA TRP A 11 -4.56 -15.38 0.75
C TRP A 11 -5.95 -15.66 0.16
N GLY A 12 -6.89 -16.12 0.98
CA GLY A 12 -8.26 -16.40 0.55
C GLY A 12 -8.94 -15.15 0.00
N TYR A 13 -8.79 -14.00 0.67
CA TYR A 13 -9.32 -12.74 0.16
C TYR A 13 -8.73 -12.36 -1.19
N MET A 14 -7.42 -12.46 -1.35
CA MET A 14 -6.75 -12.15 -2.61
C MET A 14 -7.18 -13.07 -3.75
N LEU A 15 -7.39 -14.36 -3.49
CA LEU A 15 -7.85 -15.33 -4.47
C LEU A 15 -9.31 -15.07 -4.87
N ILE A 16 -10.20 -14.84 -3.91
CA ILE A 16 -11.62 -14.56 -4.16
C ILE A 16 -11.78 -13.27 -4.97
N HIS A 17 -10.98 -12.24 -4.70
CA HIS A 17 -11.03 -10.96 -5.39
C HIS A 17 -10.10 -10.87 -6.62
N TRP A 18 -9.57 -12.01 -7.09
CA TRP A 18 -8.77 -12.06 -8.31
C TRP A 18 -9.49 -11.49 -9.54
N PRO A 19 -10.79 -11.80 -9.81
CA PRO A 19 -11.50 -11.20 -10.95
C PRO A 19 -11.62 -9.68 -10.84
N THR A 20 -11.82 -9.17 -9.62
CA THR A 20 -11.87 -7.73 -9.35
C THR A 20 -10.53 -7.07 -9.59
N LEU A 21 -9.45 -7.67 -9.09
CA LEU A 21 -8.09 -7.23 -9.36
C LEU A 21 -7.79 -7.19 -10.85
N HIS A 22 -8.11 -8.26 -11.57
CA HIS A 22 -7.87 -8.33 -13.01
C HIS A 22 -8.62 -7.24 -13.79
N ARG A 23 -9.87 -6.94 -13.40
CA ARG A 23 -10.65 -5.83 -13.95
C ARG A 23 -9.97 -4.49 -13.70
N GLY A 24 -9.55 -4.22 -12.45
CA GLY A 24 -8.87 -2.99 -12.09
C GLY A 24 -7.55 -2.81 -12.84
N LEU A 25 -6.77 -3.86 -13.02
CA LEU A 25 -5.52 -3.81 -13.80
C LEU A 25 -5.78 -3.50 -15.29
N LYS A 26 -6.83 -4.07 -15.88
CA LYS A 26 -7.24 -3.73 -17.26
C LYS A 26 -7.67 -2.28 -17.40
N GLN A 27 -8.41 -1.74 -16.42
CA GLN A 27 -8.79 -0.33 -16.40
C GLN A 27 -7.55 0.57 -16.30
N LEU A 28 -6.60 0.23 -15.43
CA LEU A 28 -5.34 0.95 -15.29
C LEU A 28 -4.53 0.94 -16.62
N GLU A 29 -4.47 -0.20 -17.31
CA GLU A 29 -3.79 -0.34 -18.61
C GLU A 29 -4.49 0.42 -19.73
N ALA A 30 -5.80 0.57 -19.64
CA ALA A 30 -6.61 1.40 -20.54
C ALA A 30 -6.52 2.91 -20.25
N GLY A 31 -5.79 3.33 -19.20
CA GLY A 31 -5.67 4.72 -18.78
C GLY A 31 -6.83 5.21 -17.89
N ASP A 32 -7.76 4.35 -17.51
CA ASP A 32 -8.85 4.65 -16.58
C ASP A 32 -8.38 4.49 -15.13
N TRP A 33 -7.59 5.45 -14.68
CA TRP A 33 -7.03 5.49 -13.33
C TRP A 33 -8.11 5.62 -12.26
N GLN A 34 -9.17 6.38 -12.54
CA GLN A 34 -10.24 6.65 -11.57
C GLN A 34 -10.98 5.37 -11.17
N SER A 35 -11.31 4.52 -12.14
CA SER A 35 -11.97 3.24 -11.88
C SER A 35 -11.06 2.27 -11.12
N GLY A 36 -9.76 2.23 -11.45
CA GLY A 36 -8.76 1.46 -10.72
C GLY A 36 -8.65 1.90 -9.26
N ASP A 37 -8.55 3.20 -9.02
CA ASP A 37 -8.49 3.82 -7.68
C ASP A 37 -9.76 3.53 -6.87
N ALA A 38 -10.94 3.62 -7.49
CA ALA A 38 -12.20 3.31 -6.83
C ALA A 38 -12.26 1.86 -6.34
N LEU A 39 -11.79 0.91 -7.15
CA LEU A 39 -11.67 -0.50 -6.76
C LEU A 39 -10.68 -0.69 -5.61
N ALA A 40 -9.49 -0.08 -5.70
CA ALA A 40 -8.50 -0.16 -4.63
C ALA A 40 -9.04 0.44 -3.33
N LYS A 41 -9.67 1.61 -3.37
CA LYS A 41 -10.27 2.30 -2.23
C LYS A 41 -11.39 1.49 -1.57
N GLN A 42 -12.15 0.76 -2.34
CA GLN A 42 -13.24 -0.09 -1.83
C GLN A 42 -12.70 -1.34 -1.14
N HIS A 43 -11.72 -2.03 -1.75
CA HIS A 43 -11.32 -3.37 -1.32
C HIS A 43 -10.16 -3.38 -0.33
N VAL A 44 -9.15 -2.52 -0.53
CA VAL A 44 -7.90 -2.60 0.25
C VAL A 44 -8.08 -2.20 1.71
N PRO A 45 -8.77 -1.10 2.07
CA PRO A 45 -8.99 -0.76 3.48
C PRO A 45 -9.87 -1.80 4.20
N HIS A 46 -10.87 -2.36 3.52
CA HIS A 46 -11.71 -3.41 4.08
C HIS A 46 -10.88 -4.66 4.45
N TRP A 47 -10.06 -5.13 3.52
CA TRP A 47 -9.15 -6.25 3.71
C TRP A 47 -8.14 -5.98 4.85
N ALA A 48 -7.47 -4.83 4.84
CA ALA A 48 -6.49 -4.47 5.84
C ALA A 48 -7.09 -4.34 7.25
N ASN A 49 -8.28 -3.73 7.36
CA ASN A 49 -9.00 -3.61 8.63
C ASN A 49 -9.39 -4.99 9.21
N ARG A 50 -9.81 -5.91 8.34
CA ARG A 50 -10.13 -7.28 8.76
C ARG A 50 -8.89 -8.01 9.28
N LEU A 51 -7.73 -7.83 8.63
CA LEU A 51 -6.45 -8.38 9.08
C LEU A 51 -6.05 -7.85 10.46
N LEU A 52 -6.21 -6.54 10.71
CA LEU A 52 -5.96 -5.95 12.03
C LEU A 52 -6.88 -6.53 13.10
N LYS A 53 -8.18 -6.66 12.81
CA LYS A 53 -9.16 -7.28 13.73
C LYS A 53 -8.82 -8.74 14.03
N LEU A 54 -8.44 -9.53 13.04
CA LEU A 54 -8.04 -10.93 13.23
C LEU A 54 -6.75 -11.05 14.07
N ALA A 55 -5.85 -10.08 13.95
CA ALA A 55 -4.67 -10.00 14.79
C ALA A 55 -4.97 -9.53 16.23
N GLY A 56 -6.19 -9.02 16.48
CA GLY A 56 -6.58 -8.46 17.78
C GLY A 56 -5.98 -7.08 18.05
N VAL A 57 -5.67 -6.33 16.99
CA VAL A 57 -5.12 -4.98 17.09
C VAL A 57 -6.25 -3.99 17.34
N THR A 58 -6.12 -3.18 18.37
CA THR A 58 -6.91 -1.97 18.62
C THR A 58 -6.12 -0.79 18.10
N VAL A 59 -6.75 0.09 17.33
CA VAL A 59 -6.12 1.24 16.70
C VAL A 59 -6.63 2.51 17.34
N GLU A 60 -5.73 3.31 17.87
CA GLU A 60 -6.00 4.68 18.31
C GLU A 60 -5.14 5.61 17.48
N VAL A 61 -5.74 6.65 16.91
CA VAL A 61 -5.07 7.61 16.02
C VAL A 61 -5.12 8.98 16.65
N TYR A 62 -3.95 9.58 16.79
CA TYR A 62 -3.79 10.94 17.29
C TYR A 62 -3.13 11.83 16.23
N GLY A 63 -3.55 13.08 16.14
CA GLY A 63 -2.93 14.04 15.22
C GLY A 63 -3.35 13.88 13.75
N LYS A 64 -4.45 13.18 13.45
CA LYS A 64 -4.96 13.05 12.08
C LYS A 64 -5.31 14.40 11.45
N GLU A 65 -5.70 15.35 12.27
CA GLU A 65 -5.98 16.74 11.91
C GLU A 65 -4.77 17.52 11.38
N ASN A 66 -3.55 17.01 11.65
CA ASN A 66 -2.32 17.63 11.14
C ASN A 66 -1.95 17.17 9.72
N ILE A 67 -2.71 16.21 9.16
CA ILE A 67 -2.51 15.78 7.76
C ILE A 67 -3.09 16.85 6.83
N PRO A 68 -2.27 17.40 5.90
CA PRO A 68 -2.79 18.38 4.96
C PRO A 68 -3.90 17.79 4.10
N ALA A 69 -5.06 18.45 4.06
CA ALA A 69 -6.19 18.03 3.23
C ALA A 69 -6.16 18.65 1.82
N ASP A 70 -5.38 19.73 1.65
CA ASP A 70 -5.33 20.57 0.47
C ASP A 70 -4.18 20.24 -0.50
N ARG A 71 -3.28 19.38 -0.09
CA ARG A 71 -2.07 19.06 -0.88
C ARG A 71 -1.59 17.62 -0.64
N PRO A 72 -0.98 16.99 -1.66
CA PRO A 72 -0.34 15.69 -1.50
C PRO A 72 0.86 15.79 -0.55
N CYS A 73 1.10 14.75 0.22
CA CYS A 73 2.24 14.70 1.13
C CYS A 73 2.90 13.31 1.13
N VAL A 74 4.13 13.26 1.61
CA VAL A 74 4.89 12.03 1.78
C VAL A 74 5.04 11.73 3.25
N PHE A 75 4.56 10.56 3.68
CA PHE A 75 4.70 10.10 5.04
C PHE A 75 6.01 9.33 5.22
N ALA A 76 6.86 9.83 6.12
CA ALA A 76 8.04 9.11 6.57
C ALA A 76 7.68 8.31 7.82
N VAL A 77 7.62 6.99 7.71
CA VAL A 77 7.12 6.12 8.77
C VAL A 77 8.24 5.25 9.34
N ASN A 78 8.33 5.16 10.66
CA ASN A 78 9.18 4.19 11.33
C ASN A 78 8.52 2.81 11.29
N HIS A 79 8.86 2.02 10.26
CA HIS A 79 8.24 0.72 9.99
C HIS A 79 8.91 -0.39 10.80
N ARG A 80 8.14 -1.07 11.63
CA ARG A 80 8.59 -2.15 12.52
C ARG A 80 7.91 -3.49 12.24
N SER A 81 6.73 -3.46 11.62
CA SER A 81 5.87 -4.63 11.43
C SER A 81 5.07 -4.56 10.15
N TYR A 82 4.64 -5.68 9.60
CA TYR A 82 3.68 -5.75 8.49
C TYR A 82 2.32 -5.11 8.82
N TYR A 83 1.97 -5.02 10.12
CA TYR A 83 0.75 -4.36 10.57
C TYR A 83 0.78 -2.85 10.33
N ASP A 84 1.96 -2.24 10.29
CA ASP A 84 2.08 -0.79 10.00
C ASP A 84 1.54 -0.47 8.61
N ILE A 85 1.71 -1.39 7.65
CA ILE A 85 1.13 -1.24 6.31
C ILE A 85 -0.39 -1.26 6.40
N CYS A 86 -0.97 -2.22 7.12
CA CYS A 86 -2.41 -2.30 7.32
C CYS A 86 -2.97 -1.06 8.03
N LEU A 87 -2.24 -0.51 9.01
CA LEU A 87 -2.62 0.73 9.69
C LEU A 87 -2.69 1.90 8.72
N MET A 88 -1.65 2.08 7.90
CA MET A 88 -1.62 3.15 6.91
C MET A 88 -2.75 3.00 5.89
N LEU A 89 -2.98 1.78 5.39
CA LEU A 89 -4.04 1.49 4.42
C LEU A 89 -5.46 1.71 4.96
N THR A 90 -5.64 1.77 6.29
CA THR A 90 -6.95 1.95 6.92
C THR A 90 -7.18 3.34 7.51
N GLN A 91 -6.10 4.07 7.84
CA GLN A 91 -6.21 5.36 8.55
C GLN A 91 -6.07 6.58 7.65
N MET A 92 -5.64 6.37 6.39
CA MET A 92 -5.56 7.44 5.40
C MET A 92 -6.83 7.48 4.54
N ASP A 93 -7.41 8.68 4.38
CA ASP A 93 -8.67 8.86 3.65
C ASP A 93 -8.46 8.98 2.12
N ALA A 94 -7.22 9.21 1.68
CA ALA A 94 -6.87 9.37 0.27
C ALA A 94 -6.16 8.12 -0.30
N PRO A 95 -6.25 7.89 -1.61
CA PRO A 95 -5.42 6.89 -2.28
C PRO A 95 -3.94 7.16 -2.01
N HIS A 96 -3.20 6.14 -1.63
CA HIS A 96 -1.79 6.31 -1.32
C HIS A 96 -0.96 5.14 -1.81
N GLY A 97 0.18 5.47 -2.41
CA GLY A 97 1.18 4.53 -2.82
C GLY A 97 2.20 4.26 -1.72
N LEU A 98 2.85 3.13 -1.82
CA LEU A 98 3.92 2.73 -0.93
C LEU A 98 5.22 2.58 -1.71
N VAL A 99 6.33 3.00 -1.12
CA VAL A 99 7.66 2.63 -1.62
C VAL A 99 8.02 1.28 -1.00
N ALA A 100 7.96 0.23 -1.79
CA ALA A 100 8.21 -1.14 -1.36
C ALA A 100 9.54 -1.68 -1.90
N LYS A 101 10.02 -2.77 -1.31
CA LYS A 101 11.17 -3.51 -1.85
C LYS A 101 10.77 -4.25 -3.12
N LYS A 102 11.71 -4.40 -4.08
CA LYS A 102 11.50 -5.14 -5.35
C LYS A 102 11.00 -6.58 -5.14
N GLU A 103 11.45 -7.24 -4.06
CA GLU A 103 11.10 -8.63 -3.75
C GLU A 103 9.61 -8.82 -3.49
N VAL A 104 8.93 -7.81 -2.93
CA VAL A 104 7.48 -7.83 -2.73
C VAL A 104 6.75 -7.84 -4.07
N GLY A 105 7.32 -7.19 -5.08
CA GLY A 105 6.83 -7.21 -6.45
C GLY A 105 6.94 -8.58 -7.15
N ALA A 106 7.68 -9.53 -6.59
CA ALA A 106 7.75 -10.90 -7.10
C ALA A 106 6.49 -11.73 -6.77
N ILE A 107 5.64 -11.28 -5.85
CA ILE A 107 4.41 -11.97 -5.45
C ILE A 107 3.25 -11.47 -6.34
N PRO A 108 2.73 -12.26 -7.32
CA PRO A 108 1.85 -11.74 -8.37
C PRO A 108 0.58 -11.08 -7.87
N LEU A 109 -0.15 -11.71 -6.92
CA LEU A 109 -1.39 -11.18 -6.36
C LEU A 109 -1.15 -9.88 -5.58
N VAL A 110 -0.13 -9.87 -4.73
CA VAL A 110 0.27 -8.69 -3.94
C VAL A 110 0.69 -7.56 -4.87
N ARG A 111 1.56 -7.86 -5.86
CA ARG A 111 1.99 -6.89 -6.87
C ARG A 111 0.82 -6.24 -7.60
N GLY A 112 -0.20 -7.03 -7.96
CA GLY A 112 -1.38 -6.52 -8.64
C GLY A 112 -2.11 -5.46 -7.84
N TRP A 113 -2.44 -5.74 -6.58
CA TRP A 113 -3.07 -4.77 -5.69
C TRP A 113 -2.18 -3.55 -5.41
N MET A 114 -0.88 -3.77 -5.26
CA MET A 114 0.07 -2.67 -5.08
C MET A 114 0.16 -1.75 -6.31
N ARG A 115 0.03 -2.30 -7.53
CA ARG A 115 -0.06 -1.48 -8.76
C ARG A 115 -1.32 -0.61 -8.78
N LEU A 116 -2.47 -1.15 -8.35
CA LEU A 116 -3.70 -0.35 -8.22
C LEU A 116 -3.60 0.75 -7.16
N LEU A 117 -2.71 0.59 -6.18
CA LEU A 117 -2.39 1.61 -5.17
C LEU A 117 -1.26 2.55 -5.61
N HIS A 118 -0.79 2.47 -6.86
CA HIS A 118 0.33 3.25 -7.38
C HIS A 118 1.64 3.08 -6.59
N CYS A 119 1.83 1.90 -5.97
CA CYS A 119 3.07 1.59 -5.27
C CYS A 119 4.24 1.47 -6.24
N VAL A 120 5.40 1.93 -5.82
CA VAL A 120 6.64 1.79 -6.56
C VAL A 120 7.56 0.76 -5.92
N PHE A 121 8.27 0.00 -6.74
CA PHE A 121 9.16 -1.07 -6.27
C PHE A 121 10.61 -0.61 -6.40
N LEU A 122 11.26 -0.46 -5.24
CA LEU A 122 12.63 0.06 -5.15
C LEU A 122 13.65 -1.07 -5.20
N ASP A 123 14.49 -1.07 -6.24
CA ASP A 123 15.69 -1.88 -6.31
C ASP A 123 16.85 -1.14 -5.63
N ARG A 124 17.25 -1.61 -4.44
CA ARG A 124 18.33 -0.96 -3.66
C ARG A 124 19.73 -1.35 -4.13
N GLU A 125 19.83 -2.37 -4.98
CA GLU A 125 21.11 -2.87 -5.51
C GLU A 125 21.48 -2.18 -6.83
N ASP A 126 20.50 -1.61 -7.53
CA ASP A 126 20.69 -0.87 -8.78
C ASP A 126 20.28 0.60 -8.60
N PRO A 127 21.25 1.52 -8.45
CA PRO A 127 20.98 2.95 -8.25
C PRO A 127 20.16 3.59 -9.40
N ARG A 128 20.34 3.12 -10.64
CA ARG A 128 19.62 3.66 -11.80
C ARG A 128 18.14 3.29 -11.72
N LYS A 129 17.84 2.01 -11.45
CA LYS A 129 16.45 1.54 -11.27
C LYS A 129 15.81 2.17 -10.03
N ALA A 130 16.59 2.34 -8.96
CA ALA A 130 16.12 3.03 -7.77
C ALA A 130 15.70 4.48 -8.08
N MET A 131 16.50 5.20 -8.87
CA MET A 131 16.18 6.57 -9.29
C MET A 131 14.92 6.61 -10.17
N THR A 132 14.77 5.68 -11.10
CA THR A 132 13.57 5.56 -11.93
C THR A 132 12.31 5.37 -11.08
N ALA A 133 12.35 4.44 -10.12
CA ALA A 133 11.23 4.20 -9.20
C ALA A 133 10.91 5.42 -8.32
N LEU A 134 11.92 6.16 -7.88
CA LEU A 134 11.71 7.40 -7.11
C LEU A 134 11.09 8.51 -7.96
N ASN A 135 11.50 8.66 -9.22
CA ASN A 135 10.89 9.61 -10.14
C ASN A 135 9.42 9.26 -10.41
N GLU A 136 9.09 7.98 -10.59
CA GLU A 136 7.72 7.51 -10.69
C GLU A 136 6.89 7.87 -9.44
N ALA A 137 7.45 7.67 -8.24
CA ALA A 137 6.80 8.08 -7.00
C ALA A 137 6.57 9.60 -6.94
N ILE A 138 7.55 10.41 -7.36
CA ILE A 138 7.42 11.88 -7.41
C ILE A 138 6.30 12.28 -8.39
N ASP A 139 6.22 11.65 -9.55
CA ASP A 139 5.19 11.96 -10.53
C ASP A 139 3.80 11.57 -10.03
N ASN A 140 3.68 10.47 -9.29
CA ASN A 140 2.44 10.09 -8.64
C ASN A 140 2.03 11.09 -7.54
N VAL A 141 2.98 11.61 -6.76
CA VAL A 141 2.72 12.69 -5.80
C VAL A 141 2.21 13.95 -6.50
N LYS A 142 2.81 14.34 -7.64
CA LYS A 142 2.34 15.49 -8.45
C LYS A 142 0.92 15.31 -8.99
N LYS A 143 0.49 14.06 -9.22
CA LYS A 143 -0.88 13.71 -9.62
C LYS A 143 -1.88 13.73 -8.45
N GLY A 144 -1.44 13.99 -7.23
CA GLY A 144 -2.28 14.10 -6.05
C GLY A 144 -2.32 12.84 -5.16
N TYR A 145 -1.54 11.80 -5.47
CA TYR A 145 -1.45 10.62 -4.61
C TYR A 145 -0.58 10.89 -3.38
N LEU A 146 -1.04 10.41 -2.23
CA LEU A 146 -0.21 10.36 -1.03
C LEU A 146 0.82 9.23 -1.15
N PHE A 147 2.00 9.41 -0.59
CA PHE A 147 3.02 8.37 -0.60
C PHE A 147 3.56 8.09 0.79
N MET A 148 3.76 6.80 1.08
CA MET A 148 4.42 6.36 2.29
C MET A 148 5.80 5.79 1.96
N ARG A 149 6.83 6.33 2.62
CA ARG A 149 8.18 5.76 2.64
C ARG A 149 8.50 5.27 4.04
N SER A 150 8.76 3.98 4.19
CA SER A 150 9.20 3.41 5.45
C SER A 150 10.72 3.56 5.63
N PHE A 151 11.14 4.02 6.82
CA PHE A 151 12.54 4.02 7.24
C PHE A 151 12.72 2.93 8.31
N ILE A 152 13.52 1.92 8.01
CA ILE A 152 14.00 0.99 9.03
C ILE A 152 15.21 1.66 9.68
N ARG A 153 15.02 2.32 10.81
CA ARG A 153 16.14 2.76 11.63
C ARG A 153 16.67 1.52 12.36
N ARG A 154 17.78 0.96 11.88
CA ARG A 154 18.57 0.02 12.69
C ARG A 154 19.11 0.81 13.88
N ILE A 155 18.47 0.66 15.04
CA ILE A 155 19.11 1.06 16.30
C ILE A 155 20.15 -0.01 16.54
N ILE A 156 21.40 0.28 16.21
CA ILE A 156 22.54 -0.49 16.68
C ILE A 156 22.65 -0.12 18.17
N ARG A 157 22.33 -1.06 19.05
CA ARG A 157 22.70 -1.02 20.47
C ARG A 157 24.05 -1.67 20.63
#